data_48bbb807becb5bbdc65f73bf31f63383
#
_entry.id   48bbb807becb5bbdc65f73bf31f63383
#
_cell.length_a   1.000
_cell.length_b   1.000
_cell.length_c   1.000
_cell.angle_alpha   90.00
_cell.angle_beta   90.00
_cell.angle_gamma   90.00
#
_symmetry.space_group_name_H-M   'P 1'
#
loop_
_entity.id
_entity.type
_entity.pdbx_description
1 polymer ?
#
loop_
_entity_poly.entity_id
_entity_poly.type
_entity_poly.pdbx_seq_one_letter_code
_entity_poly.pdbx_strand_id
1 'polypeptide(L)'
;HMLSAYRQIELPYGATHIQIDVPVRNLLAIASPKDMAPAEDLELLVRKALRAPLGMTPFAELLGAGQSLVILIDDLTRSTPVRQILPILLEELQVSSKHADVTILIALGTHREMTRAEIEERVGPDLARRYSILNHAWDDPRALVDLGRTPNGTPIRVNRLVQQADVVLGLGNIVPHNIAGWSGGGKILQPGVCGKETTYGTHLLAARCPSTNFGKLFNPVRSEIEEVAQRTNLTGVVNTVLNRHNQVVHVVAGLSRATYERGVQLAREIWEVPVPALADIVIAS
;
A
#
# COMPACT_ATOMS: atom_id res chain seq x y z
N HIS A 1 2.16 50.00 3.81
CA HIS A 1 2.85 48.71 3.54
C HIS A 1 2.43 48.24 2.16
N MET A 2 3.33 48.35 1.17
CA MET A 2 3.14 47.65 -0.12
C MET A 2 3.15 46.15 0.15
N LEU A 3 2.01 45.51 0.01
CA LEU A 3 1.95 44.05 -0.01
C LEU A 3 2.93 43.57 -1.12
N SER A 4 3.80 42.63 -0.82
CA SER A 4 4.73 42.09 -1.80
C SER A 4 3.92 41.61 -3.01
N ALA A 5 4.31 42.04 -4.21
CA ALA A 5 3.65 41.61 -5.46
C ALA A 5 3.85 40.11 -5.72
N TYR A 6 4.70 39.45 -4.96
CA TYR A 6 5.05 38.05 -5.06
C TYR A 6 4.88 37.35 -3.73
N ARG A 7 4.43 36.08 -3.80
CA ARG A 7 4.41 35.15 -2.68
C ARG A 7 5.49 34.09 -2.90
N GLN A 8 6.38 33.98 -1.91
CA GLN A 8 7.39 32.93 -1.89
C GLN A 8 6.74 31.62 -1.44
N ILE A 9 6.96 30.54 -2.19
CA ILE A 9 6.46 29.20 -1.92
C ILE A 9 7.65 28.25 -1.90
N GLU A 10 7.71 27.46 -0.85
CA GLU A 10 8.72 26.42 -0.68
C GLU A 10 8.16 25.08 -1.15
N LEU A 11 8.91 24.39 -2.02
CA LEU A 11 8.55 23.09 -2.57
C LEU A 11 9.61 22.04 -2.21
N PRO A 12 9.24 20.84 -1.74
CA PRO A 12 10.17 19.74 -1.56
C PRO A 12 10.88 19.39 -2.89
N TYR A 13 12.18 19.14 -2.81
CA TYR A 13 13.00 18.73 -3.95
C TYR A 13 14.08 17.72 -3.51
N GLY A 14 13.74 16.43 -3.61
CA GLY A 14 14.57 15.36 -3.05
C GLY A 14 14.76 15.52 -1.53
N ALA A 15 16.01 15.59 -1.09
CA ALA A 15 16.35 15.83 0.32
C ALA A 15 16.43 17.32 0.70
N THR A 16 16.13 18.22 -0.24
CA THR A 16 16.19 19.69 -0.05
C THR A 16 14.86 20.35 -0.39
N HIS A 17 14.83 21.67 -0.38
CA HIS A 17 13.68 22.45 -0.81
C HIS A 17 14.14 23.49 -1.83
N ILE A 18 13.25 23.84 -2.75
CA ILE A 18 13.42 25.00 -3.65
C ILE A 18 12.38 26.04 -3.32
N GLN A 19 12.75 27.30 -3.49
CA GLN A 19 11.85 28.44 -3.32
C GLN A 19 11.49 28.99 -4.68
N ILE A 20 10.20 29.27 -4.88
CA ILE A 20 9.68 29.92 -6.09
C ILE A 20 8.90 31.17 -5.69
N ASP A 21 9.05 32.23 -6.47
CA ASP A 21 8.29 33.46 -6.30
C ASP A 21 7.14 33.49 -7.31
N VAL A 22 5.90 33.45 -6.81
CA VAL A 22 4.69 33.48 -7.64
C VAL A 22 4.01 34.83 -7.49
N PRO A 23 3.71 35.56 -8.58
CA PRO A 23 2.93 36.80 -8.51
C PRO A 23 1.59 36.51 -7.83
N VAL A 24 1.26 37.26 -6.78
CA VAL A 24 0.04 37.06 -5.98
C VAL A 24 -1.22 37.04 -6.84
N ARG A 25 -1.26 37.91 -7.88
CA ARG A 25 -2.38 37.99 -8.83
C ARG A 25 -2.58 36.73 -9.68
N ASN A 26 -1.53 35.89 -9.82
CA ASN A 26 -1.55 34.66 -10.61
C ASN A 26 -1.66 33.41 -9.73
N LEU A 27 -1.59 33.56 -8.40
CA LEU A 27 -1.68 32.44 -7.47
C LEU A 27 -3.14 32.09 -7.20
N LEU A 28 -3.62 31.01 -7.80
CA LEU A 28 -4.98 30.53 -7.61
C LEU A 28 -5.15 29.83 -6.25
N ALA A 29 -4.25 28.89 -5.95
CA ALA A 29 -4.27 28.15 -4.70
C ALA A 29 -2.91 27.54 -4.38
N ILE A 30 -2.66 27.26 -3.11
CA ILE A 30 -1.65 26.33 -2.64
C ILE A 30 -2.40 25.13 -2.05
N ALA A 31 -2.39 24.01 -2.78
CA ALA A 31 -3.05 22.80 -2.34
C ALA A 31 -2.04 21.92 -1.59
N SER A 32 -2.29 21.70 -0.31
CA SER A 32 -1.48 20.81 0.54
C SER A 32 -2.41 19.87 1.29
N PRO A 33 -2.03 18.61 1.52
CA PRO A 33 -2.78 17.72 2.40
C PRO A 33 -3.00 18.36 3.77
N LYS A 34 -4.12 18.03 4.42
CA LYS A 34 -4.40 18.53 5.77
C LYS A 34 -3.34 18.03 6.75
N ASP A 35 -2.94 18.91 7.65
CA ASP A 35 -2.01 18.57 8.73
C ASP A 35 -2.79 17.87 9.84
N MET A 36 -2.70 16.54 9.88
CA MET A 36 -3.30 15.72 10.92
C MET A 36 -2.22 15.17 11.84
N ALA A 37 -2.46 15.30 13.15
CA ALA A 37 -1.55 14.76 14.15
C ALA A 37 -1.43 13.23 14.01
N PRO A 38 -0.23 12.66 14.19
CA PRO A 38 -0.05 11.22 14.21
C PRO A 38 -0.76 10.57 15.39
N ALA A 39 -0.99 9.27 15.31
CA ALA A 39 -1.48 8.50 16.44
C ALA A 39 -0.52 8.61 17.63
N GLU A 40 -1.06 8.86 18.82
CA GLU A 40 -0.27 8.96 20.06
C GLU A 40 0.38 7.63 20.44
N ASP A 41 -0.32 6.53 20.22
CA ASP A 41 0.13 5.17 20.51
C ASP A 41 -0.14 4.26 19.27
N LEU A 42 0.92 4.07 18.47
CA LEU A 42 0.85 3.24 17.27
C LEU A 42 0.58 1.77 17.61
N GLU A 43 1.19 1.24 18.67
CA GLU A 43 1.02 -0.16 19.06
C GLU A 43 -0.42 -0.46 19.44
N LEU A 44 -1.01 0.39 20.28
CA LEU A 44 -2.42 0.26 20.68
C LEU A 44 -3.34 0.35 19.45
N LEU A 45 -3.07 1.27 18.53
CA LEU A 45 -3.85 1.45 17.31
C LEU A 45 -3.81 0.21 16.41
N VAL A 46 -2.62 -0.36 16.21
CA VAL A 46 -2.44 -1.59 15.41
C VAL A 46 -3.16 -2.76 16.08
N ARG A 47 -2.93 -3.00 17.39
CA ARG A 47 -3.58 -4.10 18.11
C ARG A 47 -5.10 -3.99 18.06
N LYS A 48 -5.65 -2.79 18.23
CA LYS A 48 -7.09 -2.55 18.12
C LYS A 48 -7.64 -2.94 16.73
N ALA A 49 -6.94 -2.56 15.66
CA ALA A 49 -7.34 -2.92 14.30
C ALA A 49 -7.30 -4.44 14.06
N LEU A 50 -6.27 -5.14 14.59
CA LEU A 50 -6.11 -6.59 14.44
C LEU A 50 -7.13 -7.41 15.28
N ARG A 51 -7.60 -6.87 16.41
CA ARG A 51 -8.59 -7.50 17.27
C ARG A 51 -10.04 -7.27 16.85
N ALA A 52 -10.29 -6.20 16.11
CA ALA A 52 -11.61 -5.87 15.58
C ALA A 52 -11.53 -5.58 14.05
N PRO A 53 -11.11 -6.56 13.23
CA PRO A 53 -10.92 -6.36 11.82
C PRO A 53 -12.25 -6.27 11.07
N LEU A 54 -12.21 -5.64 9.89
CA LEU A 54 -13.38 -5.45 9.05
C LEU A 54 -13.74 -6.72 8.28
N GLY A 55 -14.92 -7.25 8.54
CA GLY A 55 -15.53 -8.34 7.77
C GLY A 55 -14.93 -9.73 8.01
N MET A 56 -14.11 -9.91 9.04
CA MET A 56 -13.49 -11.19 9.37
C MET A 56 -13.27 -11.36 10.88
N THR A 57 -12.86 -12.56 11.31
CA THR A 57 -12.51 -12.86 12.71
C THR A 57 -11.21 -12.15 13.13
N PRO A 58 -10.95 -11.98 14.44
CA PRO A 58 -9.70 -11.42 14.94
C PRO A 58 -8.46 -12.14 14.37
N PHE A 59 -7.38 -11.39 14.14
CA PHE A 59 -6.16 -11.94 13.53
C PHE A 59 -5.54 -13.07 14.38
N ALA A 60 -5.72 -13.04 15.70
CA ALA A 60 -5.28 -14.11 16.59
C ALA A 60 -5.89 -15.48 16.25
N GLU A 61 -7.03 -15.52 15.57
CA GLU A 61 -7.77 -16.74 15.23
C GLU A 61 -7.44 -17.27 13.81
N LEU A 62 -6.72 -16.50 12.99
CA LEU A 62 -6.48 -16.84 11.59
C LEU A 62 -5.50 -17.98 11.38
N LEU A 63 -4.55 -18.17 12.29
CA LEU A 63 -3.43 -19.08 12.14
C LEU A 63 -3.57 -20.26 13.12
N GLY A 64 -3.57 -21.48 12.59
CA GLY A 64 -3.50 -22.71 13.37
C GLY A 64 -2.06 -23.12 13.72
N ALA A 65 -1.91 -24.11 14.59
CA ALA A 65 -0.60 -24.65 14.94
C ALA A 65 0.08 -25.34 13.75
N GLY A 66 1.34 -25.01 13.49
CA GLY A 66 2.15 -25.61 12.42
C GLY A 66 1.77 -25.17 10.99
N GLN A 67 0.83 -24.23 10.86
CA GLN A 67 0.45 -23.71 9.53
C GLN A 67 1.50 -22.77 8.93
N SER A 68 1.49 -22.69 7.61
CA SER A 68 2.30 -21.78 6.83
C SER A 68 1.65 -20.40 6.72
N LEU A 69 2.46 -19.36 6.93
CA LEU A 69 2.06 -17.95 6.86
C LEU A 69 2.95 -17.21 5.87
N VAL A 70 2.35 -16.56 4.89
CA VAL A 70 3.03 -15.60 4.03
C VAL A 70 2.56 -14.19 4.36
N ILE A 71 3.49 -13.31 4.70
CA ILE A 71 3.20 -11.88 4.91
C ILE A 71 3.78 -11.09 3.73
N LEU A 72 2.91 -10.44 2.98
CA LEU A 72 3.28 -9.55 1.90
C LEU A 72 3.57 -8.16 2.48
N ILE A 73 4.75 -7.63 2.22
CA ILE A 73 5.14 -6.26 2.61
C ILE A 73 5.53 -5.47 1.36
N ASP A 74 5.26 -4.19 1.35
CA ASP A 74 5.70 -3.31 0.27
C ASP A 74 7.19 -2.96 0.36
N ASP A 75 7.77 -2.57 -0.75
CA ASP A 75 9.19 -2.23 -0.89
C ASP A 75 9.51 -0.81 -0.37
N LEU A 76 10.77 -0.37 -0.52
CA LEU A 76 11.24 0.95 -0.06
C LEU A 76 10.61 2.14 -0.80
N THR A 77 9.92 1.92 -1.91
CA THR A 77 9.21 3.00 -2.62
C THR A 77 7.92 3.42 -1.91
N ARG A 78 7.56 2.73 -0.83
CA ARG A 78 6.36 3.00 -0.02
C ARG A 78 6.72 3.41 1.40
N SER A 79 5.98 4.36 1.94
CA SER A 79 6.21 4.91 3.29
C SER A 79 5.57 4.09 4.41
N THR A 80 5.06 2.89 4.14
CA THR A 80 4.50 2.01 5.18
C THR A 80 5.55 1.74 6.27
N PRO A 81 5.27 1.98 7.56
CA PRO A 81 6.22 1.76 8.65
C PRO A 81 6.31 0.28 9.04
N VAL A 82 6.75 -0.56 8.08
CA VAL A 82 6.80 -2.03 8.22
C VAL A 82 7.56 -2.45 9.47
N ARG A 83 8.72 -1.83 9.73
CA ARG A 83 9.57 -2.13 10.89
C ARG A 83 8.85 -2.00 12.24
N GLN A 84 7.86 -1.10 12.32
CA GLN A 84 7.11 -0.85 13.57
C GLN A 84 5.89 -1.77 13.67
N ILE A 85 5.23 -2.07 12.56
CA ILE A 85 3.95 -2.80 12.56
C ILE A 85 4.13 -4.31 12.47
N LEU A 86 5.10 -4.79 11.69
CA LEU A 86 5.32 -6.21 11.46
C LEU A 86 5.56 -7.02 12.75
N PRO A 87 6.36 -6.54 13.75
CA PRO A 87 6.50 -7.24 15.03
C PRO A 87 5.17 -7.41 15.76
N ILE A 88 4.34 -6.37 15.81
CA ILE A 88 3.04 -6.39 16.48
C ILE A 88 2.10 -7.38 15.79
N LEU A 89 2.10 -7.40 14.46
CA LEU A 89 1.30 -8.35 13.67
C LEU A 89 1.71 -9.80 13.98
N LEU A 90 3.01 -10.10 14.02
CA LEU A 90 3.54 -11.43 14.33
C LEU A 90 3.18 -11.87 15.76
N GLU A 91 3.19 -10.96 16.73
CA GLU A 91 2.77 -11.21 18.10
C GLU A 91 1.26 -11.48 18.20
N GLU A 92 0.41 -10.65 17.62
CA GLU A 92 -1.06 -10.85 17.62
C GLU A 92 -1.46 -12.17 16.92
N LEU A 93 -0.74 -12.59 15.90
CA LEU A 93 -0.93 -13.91 15.25
C LEU A 93 -0.41 -15.06 16.09
N GLN A 94 0.38 -14.80 17.13
CA GLN A 94 0.97 -15.81 18.02
C GLN A 94 1.88 -16.80 17.26
N VAL A 95 2.62 -16.33 16.26
CA VAL A 95 3.40 -17.21 15.35
C VAL A 95 4.40 -18.10 16.08
N SER A 96 5.01 -17.62 17.18
CA SER A 96 6.01 -18.36 17.95
C SER A 96 5.39 -19.50 18.74
N SER A 97 4.28 -19.27 19.46
CA SER A 97 3.60 -20.30 20.24
C SER A 97 2.87 -21.33 19.37
N LYS A 98 2.49 -20.93 18.16
CA LYS A 98 1.85 -21.81 17.17
C LYS A 98 2.85 -22.56 16.28
N HIS A 99 4.17 -22.30 16.44
CA HIS A 99 5.21 -22.89 15.61
C HIS A 99 4.94 -22.75 14.11
N ALA A 100 4.45 -21.56 13.70
CA ALA A 100 4.11 -21.29 12.32
C ALA A 100 5.35 -21.20 11.43
N ASP A 101 5.24 -21.71 10.20
CA ASP A 101 6.25 -21.52 9.16
C ASP A 101 5.99 -20.17 8.45
N VAL A 102 6.82 -19.17 8.77
CA VAL A 102 6.62 -17.79 8.34
C VAL A 102 7.59 -17.41 7.24
N THR A 103 7.06 -17.00 6.11
CA THR A 103 7.80 -16.34 5.02
C THR A 103 7.28 -14.92 4.83
N ILE A 104 8.20 -13.95 4.79
CA ILE A 104 7.91 -12.57 4.43
C ILE A 104 8.28 -12.39 2.96
N LEU A 105 7.30 -11.97 2.14
CA LEU A 105 7.49 -11.78 0.70
C LEU A 105 7.37 -10.28 0.37
N ILE A 106 8.45 -9.72 -0.20
CA ILE A 106 8.48 -8.31 -0.61
C ILE A 106 7.72 -8.16 -1.91
N ALA A 107 6.66 -7.39 -1.87
CA ALA A 107 5.74 -7.13 -2.97
C ALA A 107 6.30 -6.05 -3.90
N LEU A 108 7.25 -6.42 -4.75
CA LEU A 108 7.98 -5.52 -5.65
C LEU A 108 7.14 -5.02 -6.83
N GLY A 109 6.06 -5.73 -7.16
CA GLY A 109 5.47 -5.55 -8.49
C GLY A 109 6.51 -5.88 -9.55
N THR A 110 6.86 -4.90 -10.40
CA THR A 110 7.95 -5.03 -11.39
C THR A 110 9.17 -4.17 -11.05
N HIS A 111 9.30 -3.74 -9.80
CA HIS A 111 10.47 -3.02 -9.32
C HIS A 111 11.69 -3.95 -9.19
N ARG A 112 12.88 -3.36 -9.05
CA ARG A 112 14.10 -4.10 -8.76
C ARG A 112 14.03 -4.80 -7.39
N GLU A 113 14.79 -5.84 -7.25
CA GLU A 113 14.98 -6.49 -5.95
C GLU A 113 15.61 -5.56 -4.92
N MET A 114 15.21 -5.72 -3.67
CA MET A 114 15.86 -5.10 -2.52
C MET A 114 17.10 -5.89 -2.15
N THR A 115 18.19 -5.18 -1.86
CA THR A 115 19.41 -5.77 -1.32
C THR A 115 19.20 -6.24 0.12
N ARG A 116 20.10 -7.09 0.63
CA ARG A 116 20.03 -7.54 2.02
C ARG A 116 20.05 -6.38 3.02
N ALA A 117 20.84 -5.36 2.79
CA ALA A 117 20.90 -4.18 3.65
C ALA A 117 19.57 -3.40 3.64
N GLU A 118 18.96 -3.23 2.48
CA GLU A 118 17.65 -2.59 2.35
C GLU A 118 16.54 -3.41 3.04
N ILE A 119 16.63 -4.74 2.98
CA ILE A 119 15.70 -5.63 3.69
C ILE A 119 15.85 -5.45 5.21
N GLU A 120 17.08 -5.45 5.70
CA GLU A 120 17.37 -5.24 7.13
C GLU A 120 16.92 -3.86 7.62
N GLU A 121 17.08 -2.83 6.80
CA GLU A 121 16.53 -1.49 7.07
C GLU A 121 15.00 -1.52 7.15
N ARG A 122 14.34 -2.21 6.20
CA ARG A 122 12.88 -2.26 6.05
C ARG A 122 12.18 -2.98 7.19
N VAL A 123 12.68 -4.16 7.60
CA VAL A 123 12.03 -5.03 8.60
C VAL A 123 12.69 -4.99 9.97
N GLY A 124 13.90 -4.49 10.07
CA GLY A 124 14.77 -4.56 11.24
C GLY A 124 15.65 -5.82 11.25
N PRO A 125 16.85 -5.72 11.85
CA PRO A 125 17.86 -6.80 11.80
C PRO A 125 17.40 -8.08 12.51
N ASP A 126 16.57 -7.98 13.55
CA ASP A 126 16.10 -9.14 14.31
C ASP A 126 15.13 -10.00 13.50
N LEU A 127 14.15 -9.40 12.84
CA LEU A 127 13.24 -10.12 11.96
C LEU A 127 13.95 -10.64 10.71
N ALA A 128 14.91 -9.88 10.16
CA ALA A 128 15.70 -10.30 9.01
C ALA A 128 16.59 -11.53 9.30
N ARG A 129 16.98 -11.76 10.55
CA ARG A 129 17.70 -12.97 10.98
C ARG A 129 16.77 -14.13 11.31
N ARG A 130 15.58 -13.83 11.80
CA ARG A 130 14.65 -14.83 12.34
C ARG A 130 13.77 -15.48 11.28
N TYR A 131 13.38 -14.74 10.26
CA TYR A 131 12.42 -15.21 9.25
C TYR A 131 13.03 -15.27 7.86
N SER A 132 12.47 -16.14 7.02
CA SER A 132 12.75 -16.14 5.58
C SER A 132 12.14 -14.91 4.94
N ILE A 133 12.96 -14.05 4.33
CA ILE A 133 12.51 -12.85 3.62
C ILE A 133 12.96 -12.94 2.17
N LEU A 134 12.00 -12.90 1.26
CA LEU A 134 12.22 -13.12 -0.16
C LEU A 134 11.74 -11.93 -0.99
N ASN A 135 12.49 -11.58 -2.01
CA ASN A 135 12.03 -10.70 -3.07
C ASN A 135 11.08 -11.46 -4.00
N HIS A 136 10.01 -10.81 -4.44
CA HIS A 136 9.14 -11.36 -5.45
C HIS A 136 9.83 -11.45 -6.81
N ALA A 137 9.92 -12.65 -7.38
CA ALA A 137 10.50 -12.88 -8.70
C ALA A 137 9.41 -12.77 -9.79
N TRP A 138 9.08 -11.56 -10.21
CA TRP A 138 7.98 -11.24 -11.12
C TRP A 138 8.19 -11.72 -12.57
N ASP A 139 9.43 -12.00 -12.97
CA ASP A 139 9.84 -12.43 -14.30
C ASP A 139 10.30 -13.90 -14.37
N ASP A 140 10.33 -14.64 -13.24
CA ASP A 140 10.62 -16.07 -13.23
C ASP A 140 9.31 -16.89 -13.31
N PRO A 141 9.04 -17.56 -14.45
CA PRO A 141 7.83 -18.38 -14.60
C PRO A 141 7.72 -19.51 -13.57
N ARG A 142 8.85 -19.98 -13.00
CA ARG A 142 8.86 -21.04 -11.99
C ARG A 142 8.36 -20.54 -10.63
N ALA A 143 8.49 -19.26 -10.36
CA ALA A 143 7.99 -18.60 -9.14
C ALA A 143 6.50 -18.26 -9.23
N LEU A 144 5.89 -18.39 -10.41
CA LEU A 144 4.51 -17.99 -10.66
C LEU A 144 3.60 -19.20 -10.89
N VAL A 145 2.32 -19.02 -10.56
CA VAL A 145 1.21 -19.91 -10.96
C VAL A 145 0.23 -19.13 -11.82
N ASP A 146 -0.36 -19.82 -12.82
CA ASP A 146 -1.37 -19.27 -13.71
C ASP A 146 -2.76 -19.61 -13.15
N LEU A 147 -3.57 -18.59 -12.86
CA LEU A 147 -4.95 -18.72 -12.38
C LEU A 147 -5.98 -18.34 -13.46
N GLY A 148 -5.57 -18.33 -14.72
CA GLY A 148 -6.43 -17.98 -15.85
C GLY A 148 -6.44 -16.49 -16.13
N ARG A 149 -7.62 -15.95 -16.46
CA ARG A 149 -7.78 -14.55 -16.85
C ARG A 149 -8.96 -13.91 -16.13
N THR A 150 -8.87 -12.59 -15.94
CA THR A 150 -10.02 -11.78 -15.52
C THR A 150 -11.06 -11.69 -16.65
N PRO A 151 -12.29 -11.22 -16.37
CA PRO A 151 -13.28 -10.95 -17.40
C PRO A 151 -12.82 -9.97 -18.49
N ASN A 152 -11.91 -9.04 -18.16
CA ASN A 152 -11.33 -8.11 -19.13
C ASN A 152 -10.12 -8.69 -19.90
N GLY A 153 -9.79 -9.97 -19.66
CA GLY A 153 -8.73 -10.69 -20.36
C GLY A 153 -7.33 -10.53 -19.78
N THR A 154 -7.16 -9.85 -18.65
CA THR A 154 -5.88 -9.73 -17.94
C THR A 154 -5.42 -11.11 -17.44
N PRO A 155 -4.23 -11.61 -17.81
CA PRO A 155 -3.71 -12.87 -17.27
C PRO A 155 -3.49 -12.76 -15.77
N ILE A 156 -3.83 -13.79 -15.00
CA ILE A 156 -3.64 -13.84 -13.55
C ILE A 156 -2.47 -14.76 -13.24
N ARG A 157 -1.28 -14.20 -13.12
CA ARG A 157 -0.06 -14.92 -12.72
C ARG A 157 0.41 -14.38 -11.38
N VAL A 158 0.41 -15.22 -10.35
CA VAL A 158 0.66 -14.85 -8.97
C VAL A 158 1.82 -15.66 -8.41
N ASN A 159 2.57 -15.10 -7.49
CA ASN A 159 3.63 -15.81 -6.79
C ASN A 159 3.11 -17.13 -6.18
N ARG A 160 3.84 -18.20 -6.43
CA ARG A 160 3.48 -19.57 -6.01
C ARG A 160 3.30 -19.67 -4.49
N LEU A 161 4.10 -18.97 -3.69
CA LEU A 161 4.01 -18.98 -2.24
C LEU A 161 2.64 -18.52 -1.75
N VAL A 162 2.03 -17.55 -2.43
CA VAL A 162 0.67 -17.06 -2.08
C VAL A 162 -0.37 -18.16 -2.21
N GLN A 163 -0.26 -19.02 -3.23
CA GLN A 163 -1.22 -20.10 -3.44
C GLN A 163 -0.98 -21.34 -2.56
N GLN A 164 0.24 -21.49 -2.06
CA GLN A 164 0.63 -22.66 -1.28
C GLN A 164 0.48 -22.43 0.24
N ALA A 165 0.45 -21.18 0.70
CA ALA A 165 0.33 -20.87 2.11
C ALA A 165 -1.10 -21.09 2.64
N ASP A 166 -1.20 -21.52 3.90
CA ASP A 166 -2.48 -21.65 4.62
C ASP A 166 -3.09 -20.29 4.91
N VAL A 167 -2.24 -19.29 5.27
CA VAL A 167 -2.64 -17.93 5.57
C VAL A 167 -1.76 -16.93 4.81
N VAL A 168 -2.38 -15.97 4.15
CA VAL A 168 -1.69 -14.89 3.44
C VAL A 168 -2.20 -13.54 3.92
N LEU A 169 -1.31 -12.71 4.41
CA LEU A 169 -1.64 -11.38 4.89
C LEU A 169 -0.86 -10.31 4.13
N GLY A 170 -1.49 -9.17 3.88
CA GLY A 170 -0.85 -8.02 3.27
C GLY A 170 -0.65 -6.87 4.25
N LEU A 171 0.53 -6.24 4.26
CA LEU A 171 0.84 -5.04 5.02
C LEU A 171 1.26 -3.93 4.06
N GLY A 172 0.50 -2.84 4.04
CA GLY A 172 0.74 -1.71 3.15
C GLY A 172 0.11 -0.41 3.64
N ASN A 173 0.04 0.60 2.77
CA ASN A 173 -0.56 1.89 3.07
C ASN A 173 -1.62 2.30 2.04
N ILE A 174 -2.45 3.27 2.42
CA ILE A 174 -3.46 3.88 1.55
C ILE A 174 -3.09 5.33 1.31
N VAL A 175 -2.74 5.61 0.04
CA VAL A 175 -2.47 6.96 -0.48
C VAL A 175 -3.06 7.09 -1.89
N PRO A 176 -3.31 8.31 -2.39
CA PRO A 176 -3.75 8.50 -3.78
C PRO A 176 -2.78 7.88 -4.77
N HIS A 177 -3.32 7.28 -5.85
CA HIS A 177 -2.53 6.56 -6.84
C HIS A 177 -3.05 6.80 -8.26
N ASN A 178 -2.17 7.16 -9.18
CA ASN A 178 -2.53 7.54 -10.55
C ASN A 178 -3.20 6.42 -11.35
N ILE A 179 -2.79 5.17 -11.20
CA ILE A 179 -3.31 4.02 -11.96
C ILE A 179 -4.54 3.41 -11.28
N ALA A 180 -4.45 3.11 -9.98
CA ALA A 180 -5.44 2.36 -9.24
C ALA A 180 -6.46 3.23 -8.46
N GLY A 181 -6.35 4.55 -8.55
CA GLY A 181 -7.13 5.50 -7.75
C GLY A 181 -6.52 5.74 -6.38
N TRP A 182 -6.39 4.69 -5.61
CA TRP A 182 -5.74 4.63 -4.30
C TRP A 182 -4.90 3.35 -4.19
N SER A 183 -3.87 3.35 -3.35
CA SER A 183 -3.17 2.14 -2.93
C SER A 183 -3.94 1.40 -1.83
N GLY A 184 -3.38 0.33 -1.29
CA GLY A 184 -3.99 -0.49 -0.25
C GLY A 184 -4.93 -1.58 -0.76
N GLY A 185 -5.51 -2.34 0.16
CA GLY A 185 -6.32 -3.51 -0.14
C GLY A 185 -5.57 -4.55 -0.96
N GLY A 186 -6.23 -5.14 -1.94
CA GLY A 186 -5.67 -6.14 -2.83
C GLY A 186 -4.48 -5.69 -3.68
N LYS A 187 -4.14 -4.40 -3.65
CA LYS A 187 -3.01 -3.87 -4.41
C LYS A 187 -1.66 -4.41 -3.94
N ILE A 188 -1.53 -4.82 -2.68
CA ILE A 188 -0.33 -5.50 -2.18
C ILE A 188 -0.10 -6.83 -2.91
N LEU A 189 -1.16 -7.45 -3.38
CA LEU A 189 -1.13 -8.68 -4.15
C LEU A 189 -1.01 -8.39 -5.64
N GLN A 190 -1.86 -7.55 -6.21
CA GLN A 190 -1.84 -7.17 -7.62
C GLN A 190 -1.63 -5.64 -7.75
N PRO A 191 -0.47 -5.19 -8.23
CA PRO A 191 0.62 -5.93 -8.89
C PRO A 191 1.67 -6.53 -7.95
N GLY A 192 1.63 -6.26 -6.64
CA GLY A 192 2.70 -6.49 -5.69
C GLY A 192 3.45 -7.81 -5.83
N VAL A 193 2.74 -8.93 -5.96
CA VAL A 193 3.32 -10.28 -6.12
C VAL A 193 2.79 -11.01 -7.34
N CYS A 194 2.43 -10.26 -8.38
CA CYS A 194 2.01 -10.79 -9.67
C CYS A 194 3.13 -10.73 -10.72
N GLY A 195 3.04 -11.56 -11.73
CA GLY A 195 3.92 -11.53 -12.89
C GLY A 195 3.73 -10.27 -13.74
N LYS A 196 4.72 -9.99 -14.58
CA LYS A 196 4.72 -8.80 -15.45
C LYS A 196 3.49 -8.70 -16.35
N GLU A 197 2.99 -9.82 -16.86
CA GLU A 197 1.83 -9.85 -17.76
C GLU A 197 0.56 -9.37 -17.06
N THR A 198 0.37 -9.73 -15.78
CA THR A 198 -0.73 -9.26 -14.94
C THR A 198 -0.61 -7.77 -14.67
N THR A 199 0.60 -7.32 -14.34
CA THR A 199 0.91 -5.90 -14.11
C THR A 199 0.66 -5.08 -15.36
N TYR A 200 1.18 -5.50 -16.52
CA TYR A 200 0.99 -4.79 -17.78
C TYR A 200 -0.47 -4.74 -18.23
N GLY A 201 -1.24 -5.81 -17.98
CA GLY A 201 -2.66 -5.84 -18.28
C GLY A 201 -3.43 -4.72 -17.59
N THR A 202 -3.18 -4.49 -16.30
CA THR A 202 -3.83 -3.39 -15.55
C THR A 202 -3.30 -2.01 -15.91
N HIS A 203 -2.02 -1.87 -16.25
CA HIS A 203 -1.48 -0.60 -16.74
C HIS A 203 -2.08 -0.23 -18.10
N LEU A 204 -2.22 -1.21 -18.99
CA LEU A 204 -2.86 -1.02 -20.28
C LEU A 204 -4.36 -0.67 -20.12
N LEU A 205 -5.05 -1.30 -19.17
CA LEU A 205 -6.43 -0.94 -18.84
C LEU A 205 -6.53 0.49 -18.34
N ALA A 206 -5.62 0.93 -17.47
CA ALA A 206 -5.57 2.32 -17.01
C ALA A 206 -5.37 3.32 -18.16
N ALA A 207 -4.48 3.00 -19.10
CA ALA A 207 -4.22 3.84 -20.26
C ALA A 207 -5.43 3.96 -21.21
N ARG A 208 -6.33 2.99 -21.19
CA ARG A 208 -7.57 2.99 -21.99
C ARG A 208 -8.75 3.66 -21.30
N CYS A 209 -8.62 4.03 -20.01
CA CYS A 209 -9.68 4.75 -19.31
C CYS A 209 -9.87 6.16 -19.93
N PRO A 210 -11.12 6.59 -20.13
CA PRO A 210 -11.41 7.89 -20.75
C PRO A 210 -11.03 9.09 -19.88
N SER A 211 -10.76 8.85 -18.59
CA SER A 211 -10.37 9.87 -17.63
C SER A 211 -9.43 9.26 -16.58
N THR A 212 -8.67 10.11 -15.89
CA THR A 212 -7.78 9.66 -14.81
C THR A 212 -8.51 8.84 -13.75
N ASN A 213 -7.84 7.84 -13.21
CA ASN A 213 -8.31 7.06 -12.06
C ASN A 213 -7.91 7.71 -10.72
N PHE A 214 -7.01 8.69 -10.74
CA PHE A 214 -6.44 9.32 -9.55
C PHE A 214 -7.53 9.77 -8.55
N GLY A 215 -7.44 9.33 -7.31
CA GLY A 215 -8.39 9.66 -6.24
C GLY A 215 -9.77 9.02 -6.34
N LYS A 216 -10.08 8.25 -7.41
CA LYS A 216 -11.35 7.54 -7.53
C LYS A 216 -11.35 6.26 -6.71
N LEU A 217 -12.36 6.10 -5.85
CA LEU A 217 -12.56 4.89 -5.05
C LEU A 217 -12.85 3.67 -5.96
N PHE A 218 -13.75 3.83 -6.92
CA PHE A 218 -14.13 2.82 -7.89
C PHE A 218 -13.65 3.21 -9.28
N ASN A 219 -12.98 2.30 -9.95
CA ASN A 219 -12.47 2.45 -11.32
C ASN A 219 -12.17 1.06 -11.90
N PRO A 220 -12.04 0.93 -13.24
CA PRO A 220 -11.82 -0.37 -13.88
C PRO A 220 -10.58 -1.11 -13.38
N VAL A 221 -9.48 -0.39 -13.10
CA VAL A 221 -8.24 -1.01 -12.60
C VAL A 221 -8.44 -1.56 -11.19
N ARG A 222 -9.15 -0.82 -10.33
CA ARG A 222 -9.47 -1.32 -8.98
C ARG A 222 -10.33 -2.58 -9.04
N SER A 223 -11.29 -2.66 -9.97
CA SER A 223 -12.09 -3.87 -10.16
C SER A 223 -11.24 -5.08 -10.56
N GLU A 224 -10.23 -4.89 -11.44
CA GLU A 224 -9.26 -5.93 -11.78
C GLU A 224 -8.43 -6.38 -10.58
N ILE A 225 -7.96 -5.44 -9.76
CA ILE A 225 -7.19 -5.72 -8.54
C ILE A 225 -8.01 -6.60 -7.58
N GLU A 226 -9.26 -6.25 -7.34
CA GLU A 226 -10.14 -7.02 -6.46
C GLU A 226 -10.49 -8.39 -7.05
N GLU A 227 -10.69 -8.49 -8.36
CA GLU A 227 -10.91 -9.78 -9.05
C GLU A 227 -9.70 -10.71 -8.88
N VAL A 228 -8.47 -10.20 -9.06
CA VAL A 228 -7.25 -10.98 -8.84
C VAL A 228 -7.15 -11.40 -7.37
N ALA A 229 -7.40 -10.48 -6.43
CA ALA A 229 -7.35 -10.77 -5.00
C ALA A 229 -8.35 -11.86 -4.59
N GLN A 230 -9.56 -11.86 -5.15
CA GLN A 230 -10.60 -12.88 -4.88
C GLN A 230 -10.25 -14.27 -5.40
N ARG A 231 -9.39 -14.36 -6.42
CA ARG A 231 -8.94 -15.65 -6.99
C ARG A 231 -7.68 -16.22 -6.32
N THR A 232 -7.20 -15.55 -5.29
CA THR A 232 -6.00 -15.93 -4.55
C THR A 232 -6.33 -16.24 -3.11
N ASN A 233 -5.32 -16.74 -2.36
CA ASN A 233 -5.46 -17.04 -0.94
C ASN A 233 -5.28 -15.80 -0.04
N LEU A 234 -5.44 -14.56 -0.53
CA LEU A 234 -5.32 -13.38 0.31
C LEU A 234 -6.36 -13.40 1.43
N THR A 235 -5.92 -13.74 2.64
CA THR A 235 -6.78 -13.90 3.82
C THR A 235 -7.23 -12.55 4.37
N GLY A 236 -6.31 -11.58 4.45
CA GLY A 236 -6.60 -10.26 4.96
C GLY A 236 -5.47 -9.27 4.72
N VAL A 237 -5.73 -8.01 5.04
CA VAL A 237 -4.75 -6.93 4.91
C VAL A 237 -4.73 -6.03 6.14
N VAL A 238 -3.57 -5.43 6.38
CA VAL A 238 -3.36 -4.35 7.36
C VAL A 238 -2.88 -3.13 6.58
N ASN A 239 -3.61 -2.04 6.64
CA ASN A 239 -3.27 -0.82 5.93
C ASN A 239 -3.16 0.38 6.86
N THR A 240 -2.11 1.15 6.69
CA THR A 240 -1.93 2.45 7.36
C THR A 240 -2.46 3.58 6.49
N VAL A 241 -2.95 4.62 7.13
CA VAL A 241 -3.20 5.92 6.52
C VAL A 241 -2.22 6.90 7.14
N LEU A 242 -1.43 7.56 6.31
CA LEU A 242 -0.34 8.43 6.73
C LEU A 242 -0.69 9.90 6.48
N ASN A 243 -0.17 10.80 7.33
CA ASN A 243 -0.19 12.23 7.07
C ASN A 243 0.91 12.62 6.05
N ARG A 244 1.00 13.90 5.70
CA ARG A 244 1.99 14.44 4.75
C ARG A 244 3.45 14.26 5.22
N HIS A 245 3.67 13.95 6.48
CA HIS A 245 4.99 13.71 7.09
C HIS A 245 5.31 12.21 7.19
N ASN A 246 4.55 11.34 6.50
CA ASN A 246 4.67 9.87 6.55
C ASN A 246 4.47 9.28 7.95
N GLN A 247 3.74 9.97 8.83
CA GLN A 247 3.41 9.47 10.16
C GLN A 247 2.02 8.82 10.15
N VAL A 248 1.86 7.73 10.90
CA VAL A 248 0.59 6.99 10.95
C VAL A 248 -0.47 7.79 11.68
N VAL A 249 -1.61 7.99 11.02
CA VAL A 249 -2.81 8.60 11.60
C VAL A 249 -3.86 7.53 11.90
N HIS A 250 -4.06 6.59 10.97
CA HIS A 250 -5.02 5.49 11.14
C HIS A 250 -4.40 4.17 10.73
N VAL A 251 -4.93 3.10 11.32
CA VAL A 251 -4.70 1.71 10.91
C VAL A 251 -6.05 1.05 10.71
N VAL A 252 -6.22 0.37 9.59
CA VAL A 252 -7.39 -0.45 9.28
C VAL A 252 -6.94 -1.85 8.89
N ALA A 253 -7.64 -2.87 9.35
CA ALA A 253 -7.33 -4.26 9.05
C ALA A 253 -8.60 -5.05 8.75
N GLY A 254 -8.48 -6.12 7.98
CA GLY A 254 -9.61 -6.98 7.65
C GLY A 254 -9.57 -7.52 6.22
N LEU A 255 -10.74 -7.88 5.68
CA LEU A 255 -10.86 -8.28 4.30
C LEU A 255 -10.42 -7.16 3.35
N SER A 256 -9.72 -7.51 2.27
CA SER A 256 -9.11 -6.59 1.31
C SER A 256 -10.01 -5.43 0.93
N ARG A 257 -11.20 -5.71 0.42
CA ARG A 257 -12.13 -4.69 -0.06
C ARG A 257 -12.66 -3.80 1.06
N ALA A 258 -13.11 -4.38 2.17
CA ALA A 258 -13.65 -3.62 3.30
C ALA A 258 -12.59 -2.68 3.91
N THR A 259 -11.35 -3.18 4.04
CA THR A 259 -10.20 -2.41 4.52
C THR A 259 -9.85 -1.27 3.57
N TYR A 260 -9.84 -1.53 2.27
CA TYR A 260 -9.60 -0.52 1.25
C TYR A 260 -10.65 0.59 1.28
N GLU A 261 -11.94 0.24 1.23
CA GLU A 261 -13.03 1.21 1.22
C GLU A 261 -13.01 2.10 2.48
N ARG A 262 -12.86 1.48 3.65
CA ARG A 262 -12.75 2.23 4.91
C ARG A 262 -11.51 3.09 4.98
N GLY A 263 -10.37 2.56 4.59
CA GLY A 263 -9.10 3.28 4.62
C GLY A 263 -9.08 4.46 3.65
N VAL A 264 -9.69 4.34 2.47
CA VAL A 264 -9.84 5.46 1.53
C VAL A 264 -10.72 6.56 2.11
N GLN A 265 -11.82 6.23 2.81
CA GLN A 265 -12.65 7.23 3.49
C GLN A 265 -11.82 8.06 4.47
N LEU A 266 -10.99 7.41 5.29
CA LEU A 266 -10.09 8.08 6.24
C LEU A 266 -8.99 8.88 5.53
N ALA A 267 -8.40 8.31 4.48
CA ALA A 267 -7.34 8.97 3.72
C ALA A 267 -7.84 10.23 2.99
N ARG A 268 -9.08 10.26 2.53
CA ARG A 268 -9.70 11.44 1.91
C ARG A 268 -9.74 12.63 2.85
N GLU A 269 -9.94 12.42 4.14
CA GLU A 269 -9.94 13.49 5.14
C GLU A 269 -8.60 14.24 5.18
N ILE A 270 -7.51 13.57 4.79
CA ILE A 270 -6.15 14.12 4.76
C ILE A 270 -5.80 14.64 3.36
N TRP A 271 -6.01 13.82 2.34
CA TRP A 271 -5.43 13.99 1.01
C TRP A 271 -6.35 14.68 0.00
N GLU A 272 -7.65 14.76 0.27
CA GLU A 272 -8.59 15.46 -0.60
C GLU A 272 -8.62 16.94 -0.26
N VAL A 273 -8.08 17.75 -1.16
CA VAL A 273 -7.97 19.19 -0.97
C VAL A 273 -8.79 19.89 -2.06
N PRO A 274 -9.77 20.72 -1.70
CA PRO A 274 -10.56 21.47 -2.66
C PRO A 274 -9.68 22.56 -3.31
N VAL A 275 -9.80 22.70 -4.63
CA VAL A 275 -9.24 23.82 -5.38
C VAL A 275 -10.36 24.68 -5.94
N PRO A 276 -10.23 26.02 -5.96
CA PRO A 276 -11.34 26.93 -6.30
C PRO A 276 -11.72 26.88 -7.78
N ALA A 277 -10.76 26.57 -8.66
CA ALA A 277 -10.97 26.47 -10.10
C ALA A 277 -9.81 25.70 -10.76
N LEU A 278 -9.91 25.43 -12.06
CA LEU A 278 -8.81 24.92 -12.85
C LEU A 278 -7.75 26.02 -13.07
N ALA A 279 -6.49 25.66 -12.96
CA ALA A 279 -5.36 26.55 -13.23
C ALA A 279 -4.78 26.30 -14.62
N ASP A 280 -4.23 27.34 -15.25
CA ASP A 280 -3.49 27.21 -16.51
C ASP A 280 -2.14 26.53 -16.30
N ILE A 281 -1.55 26.70 -15.11
CA ILE A 281 -0.26 26.11 -14.72
C ILE A 281 -0.40 25.45 -13.35
N VAL A 282 0.02 24.19 -13.24
CA VAL A 282 0.12 23.46 -11.97
C VAL A 282 1.59 23.11 -11.72
N ILE A 283 2.09 23.48 -10.55
CA ILE A 283 3.42 23.10 -10.09
C ILE A 283 3.23 22.07 -8.98
N ALA A 284 3.77 20.88 -9.17
CA ALA A 284 3.69 19.76 -8.21
C ALA A 284 5.09 19.33 -7.76
N SER A 285 5.21 18.90 -6.52
CA SER A 285 6.44 18.38 -5.93
C SER A 285 6.16 17.14 -5.08
#